data_54919bb585f39a3e535c69ba24bd65e8
#
_entry.id   54919bb585f39a3e535c69ba24bd65e8
#
_cell.length_a   1.000
_cell.length_b   1.000
_cell.length_c   1.000
_cell.angle_alpha   90.00
_cell.angle_beta   90.00
_cell.angle_gamma   90.00
#
_symmetry.space_group_name_H-M   'P 1'
#
loop_
_entity.id
_entity.type
_entity.pdbx_description
1 polymer ?
#
loop_
_entity_poly.entity_id
_entity_poly.type
_entity_poly.pdbx_seq_one_letter_code
_entity_poly.pdbx_strand_id
1 'polypeptide(L)'
;MQAFTNADMSDKGATKPGFAISAWPDTRDILARLYDLANKEPVLAIKREQMERYLGYFEHKCIKSKSMTSAAMELIPGGVQHNLAFNHPFPLAIKKAEAAYLWDVDGNRYIDFLQAGGPTVLGSNYAPVQEKVIELIRECGPV
;
A
#
# COMPACT_ATOMS: atom_id res chain seq x y z
N MET A 1 7.79 30.91 15.25
CA MET A 1 7.65 29.46 15.17
C MET A 1 8.02 28.92 16.55
N GLN A 2 7.01 28.75 17.43
CA GLN A 2 7.24 28.23 18.79
C GLN A 2 7.47 26.73 18.71
N ALA A 3 8.60 26.28 19.24
CA ALA A 3 8.88 24.87 19.38
C ALA A 3 7.89 24.27 20.41
N PHE A 4 7.13 23.28 19.99
CA PHE A 4 6.35 22.46 20.91
C PHE A 4 7.31 21.76 21.87
N THR A 5 7.26 22.12 23.14
CA THR A 5 8.04 21.45 24.18
C THR A 5 7.30 20.18 24.58
N ASN A 6 8.05 19.07 24.76
CA ASN A 6 7.55 17.74 25.16
C ASN A 6 6.76 17.68 26.48
N ALA A 7 6.55 18.82 27.14
CA ALA A 7 5.80 18.88 28.40
C ALA A 7 4.27 18.74 28.22
N ASP A 8 3.74 19.04 27.02
CA ASP A 8 2.29 19.00 26.76
C ASP A 8 1.75 17.59 26.39
N MET A 9 2.61 16.60 26.27
CA MET A 9 2.20 15.22 25.95
C MET A 9 2.15 14.28 27.15
N SER A 10 2.26 14.78 28.37
CA SER A 10 2.23 13.96 29.58
C SER A 10 0.83 13.69 30.16
N ASP A 11 -0.24 14.10 29.48
CA ASP A 11 -1.56 13.64 29.82
C ASP A 11 -1.68 12.17 29.39
N LYS A 12 -1.32 11.29 30.31
CA LYS A 12 -1.63 9.85 30.24
C LYS A 12 -3.13 9.73 30.37
N GLY A 13 -3.81 10.13 29.30
CA GLY A 13 -5.26 10.18 29.22
C GLY A 13 -5.86 8.86 29.65
N ALA A 14 -6.65 8.91 30.69
CA ALA A 14 -7.58 7.85 31.02
C ALA A 14 -8.33 7.47 29.75
N THR A 15 -8.25 6.21 29.35
CA THR A 15 -8.92 5.68 28.16
C THR A 15 -10.39 6.00 28.21
N LYS A 16 -10.83 6.83 27.29
CA LYS A 16 -12.26 7.09 27.12
C LYS A 16 -12.92 5.83 26.59
N PRO A 17 -14.09 5.43 27.09
CA PRO A 17 -14.84 4.29 26.53
C PRO A 17 -15.05 4.51 25.03
N GLY A 18 -14.71 3.52 24.22
CA GLY A 18 -14.90 3.56 22.77
C GLY A 18 -13.64 3.69 21.94
N PHE A 19 -12.45 3.89 22.53
CA PHE A 19 -11.19 3.83 21.78
C PHE A 19 -10.67 2.39 21.71
N ALA A 20 -10.31 1.95 20.52
CA ALA A 20 -9.73 0.62 20.28
C ALA A 20 -8.34 0.43 20.94
N ILE A 21 -7.63 1.53 21.23
CA ILE A 21 -6.30 1.53 21.83
C ILE A 21 -6.40 2.04 23.25
N SER A 22 -6.08 1.19 24.22
CA SER A 22 -6.15 1.51 25.65
C SER A 22 -4.97 2.33 26.17
N ALA A 23 -3.83 2.29 25.49
CA ALA A 23 -2.66 3.09 25.79
C ALA A 23 -1.87 3.37 24.51
N TRP A 24 -1.33 4.58 24.40
CA TRP A 24 -0.41 4.93 23.31
C TRP A 24 1.00 4.58 23.72
N PRO A 25 1.74 3.80 22.92
CA PRO A 25 3.14 3.51 23.22
C PRO A 25 3.98 4.77 23.15
N ASP A 26 5.00 4.88 24.01
CA ASP A 26 5.97 5.98 23.92
C ASP A 26 6.76 5.86 22.61
N THR A 27 6.78 6.94 21.85
CA THR A 27 7.48 6.98 20.55
C THR A 27 8.99 6.75 20.72
N ARG A 28 9.57 7.14 21.85
CA ARG A 28 10.99 6.88 22.16
C ARG A 28 11.27 5.40 22.33
N ASP A 29 10.37 4.66 22.97
CA ASP A 29 10.50 3.21 23.14
C ASP A 29 10.37 2.50 21.79
N ILE A 30 9.44 2.95 20.93
CA ILE A 30 9.29 2.42 19.57
C ILE A 30 10.57 2.65 18.79
N LEU A 31 11.09 3.89 18.78
CA LEU A 31 12.30 4.24 18.04
C LEU A 31 13.54 3.47 18.57
N ALA A 32 13.67 3.32 19.88
CA ALA A 32 14.76 2.53 20.48
C ALA A 32 14.68 1.06 20.03
N ARG A 33 13.51 0.45 20.05
CA ARG A 33 13.30 -0.93 19.57
C ARG A 33 13.56 -1.08 18.07
N LEU A 34 13.14 -0.12 17.25
CA LEU A 34 13.44 -0.12 15.82
C LEU A 34 14.94 0.03 15.54
N TYR A 35 15.62 0.89 16.29
CA TYR A 35 17.07 1.05 16.21
C TYR A 35 17.80 -0.24 16.58
N ASP A 36 17.39 -0.90 17.67
CA ASP A 36 17.96 -2.18 18.09
C ASP A 36 17.72 -3.27 17.05
N LEU A 37 16.50 -3.35 16.48
CA LEU A 37 16.18 -4.29 15.41
C LEU A 37 17.06 -4.06 14.18
N ALA A 38 17.22 -2.81 13.77
CA ALA A 38 17.99 -2.47 12.56
C ALA A 38 19.51 -2.67 12.71
N ASN A 39 20.05 -2.54 13.93
CA ASN A 39 21.50 -2.51 14.14
C ASN A 39 22.06 -3.71 14.93
N LYS A 40 21.25 -4.40 15.72
CA LYS A 40 21.68 -5.53 16.56
C LYS A 40 21.21 -6.88 16.05
N GLU A 41 20.06 -6.91 15.39
CA GLU A 41 19.54 -8.16 14.84
C GLU A 41 20.21 -8.50 13.51
N PRO A 42 20.49 -9.78 13.26
CA PRO A 42 21.10 -10.20 12.01
C PRO A 42 20.12 -9.95 10.84
N VAL A 43 20.58 -9.27 9.82
CA VAL A 43 19.80 -9.11 8.58
C VAL A 43 19.75 -10.46 7.87
N LEU A 44 18.57 -11.06 7.81
CA LEU A 44 18.33 -12.30 7.07
C LEU A 44 18.15 -11.97 5.59
N ALA A 45 19.25 -11.99 4.85
CA ALA A 45 19.22 -11.78 3.40
C ALA A 45 18.49 -12.93 2.69
N ILE A 46 17.66 -12.60 1.70
CA ILE A 46 17.05 -13.60 0.83
C ILE A 46 18.17 -14.26 0.00
N LYS A 47 18.24 -15.58 0.03
CA LYS A 47 19.21 -16.33 -0.79
C LYS A 47 18.94 -16.07 -2.27
N ARG A 48 20.02 -15.92 -3.06
CA ARG A 48 19.94 -15.65 -4.51
C ARG A 48 19.03 -16.65 -5.22
N GLU A 49 19.18 -17.94 -4.95
CA GLU A 49 18.38 -19.01 -5.54
C GLU A 49 16.86 -18.82 -5.28
N GLN A 50 16.49 -18.40 -4.07
CA GLN A 50 15.09 -18.13 -3.74
C GLN A 50 14.58 -16.89 -4.47
N MET A 51 15.40 -15.85 -4.59
CA MET A 51 15.05 -14.65 -5.34
C MET A 51 14.83 -14.98 -6.82
N GLU A 52 15.72 -15.72 -7.44
CA GLU A 52 15.61 -16.17 -8.83
C GLU A 52 14.35 -17.00 -9.08
N ARG A 53 13.99 -17.86 -8.12
CA ARG A 53 12.73 -18.61 -8.16
C ARG A 53 11.50 -17.70 -8.13
N TYR A 54 11.48 -16.68 -7.27
CA TYR A 54 10.37 -15.71 -7.22
C TYR A 54 10.29 -14.85 -8.48
N LEU A 55 11.42 -14.37 -8.99
CA LEU A 55 11.46 -13.62 -10.24
C LEU A 55 10.93 -14.44 -11.41
N GLY A 56 11.39 -15.69 -11.54
CA GLY A 56 10.90 -16.61 -12.56
C GLY A 56 9.40 -16.87 -12.45
N TYR A 57 8.87 -16.99 -11.22
CA TYR A 57 7.43 -17.12 -11.00
C TYR A 57 6.67 -15.92 -11.59
N PHE A 58 7.09 -14.69 -11.29
CA PHE A 58 6.45 -13.48 -11.83
C PHE A 58 6.56 -13.40 -13.35
N GLU A 59 7.72 -13.71 -13.92
CA GLU A 59 7.92 -13.72 -15.38
C GLU A 59 6.98 -14.68 -16.11
N HIS A 60 6.72 -15.86 -15.53
CA HIS A 60 5.81 -16.83 -16.12
C HIS A 60 4.33 -16.50 -15.91
N LYS A 61 3.97 -15.88 -14.78
CA LYS A 61 2.59 -15.62 -14.40
C LYS A 61 2.05 -14.28 -14.89
N CYS A 62 2.93 -13.31 -15.17
CA CYS A 62 2.53 -11.92 -15.43
C CYS A 62 3.09 -11.42 -16.78
N ILE A 63 3.02 -12.25 -17.82
CA ILE A 63 3.59 -11.97 -19.15
C ILE A 63 2.98 -10.71 -19.77
N LYS A 64 1.66 -10.56 -19.71
CA LYS A 64 0.95 -9.40 -20.27
C LYS A 64 1.27 -8.14 -19.49
N SER A 65 1.29 -8.20 -18.16
CA SER A 65 1.68 -7.09 -17.29
C SER A 65 3.09 -6.62 -17.63
N LYS A 66 4.05 -7.54 -17.80
CA LYS A 66 5.43 -7.23 -18.21
C LYS A 66 5.47 -6.51 -19.57
N SER A 67 4.75 -7.04 -20.57
CA SER A 67 4.69 -6.45 -21.91
C SER A 67 4.08 -5.05 -21.89
N MET A 68 2.95 -4.86 -21.18
CA MET A 68 2.29 -3.56 -21.06
C MET A 68 3.18 -2.53 -20.35
N THR A 69 3.85 -2.91 -19.28
CA THR A 69 4.78 -2.02 -18.57
C THR A 69 5.97 -1.63 -19.45
N SER A 70 6.54 -2.59 -20.19
CA SER A 70 7.64 -2.30 -21.11
C SER A 70 7.23 -1.30 -22.19
N ALA A 71 6.04 -1.45 -22.79
CA ALA A 71 5.53 -0.50 -23.76
C ALA A 71 5.23 0.87 -23.12
N ALA A 72 4.68 0.88 -21.91
CA ALA A 72 4.38 2.13 -21.19
C ALA A 72 5.64 2.92 -20.82
N MET A 73 6.78 2.25 -20.57
CA MET A 73 8.06 2.91 -20.26
C MET A 73 8.56 3.82 -21.39
N GLU A 74 8.15 3.58 -22.63
CA GLU A 74 8.49 4.45 -23.77
C GLU A 74 7.73 5.79 -23.73
N LEU A 75 6.60 5.85 -23.01
CA LEU A 75 5.69 6.98 -22.99
C LEU A 75 5.61 7.67 -21.63
N ILE A 76 5.79 6.90 -20.55
CA ILE A 76 5.61 7.35 -19.18
C ILE A 76 6.85 6.96 -18.35
N PRO A 77 7.46 7.88 -17.58
CA PRO A 77 8.59 7.54 -16.71
C PRO A 77 8.27 6.35 -15.80
N GLY A 78 9.07 5.28 -15.91
CA GLY A 78 8.87 4.04 -15.16
C GLY A 78 7.67 3.18 -15.57
N GLY A 79 6.93 3.56 -16.62
CA GLY A 79 5.77 2.80 -17.11
C GLY A 79 4.57 2.79 -16.18
N VAL A 80 4.50 3.71 -15.21
CA VAL A 80 3.42 3.77 -14.21
C VAL A 80 2.92 5.19 -14.01
N GLN A 81 1.64 5.31 -13.64
CA GLN A 81 0.97 6.60 -13.43
C GLN A 81 1.34 7.26 -12.09
N HIS A 82 1.93 6.52 -11.16
CA HIS A 82 2.27 7.02 -9.82
C HIS A 82 3.45 6.23 -9.23
N ASN A 83 4.30 6.91 -8.45
CA ASN A 83 5.49 6.30 -7.84
C ASN A 83 5.19 5.11 -6.90
N LEU A 84 4.04 5.09 -6.22
CA LEU A 84 3.62 3.95 -5.39
C LEU A 84 3.28 2.69 -6.21
N ALA A 85 3.07 2.82 -7.51
CA ALA A 85 2.85 1.68 -8.40
C ALA A 85 4.16 1.03 -8.87
N PHE A 86 5.30 1.59 -8.48
CA PHE A 86 6.62 1.09 -8.83
C PHE A 86 6.95 -0.17 -8.02
N ASN A 87 6.88 -1.34 -8.64
CA ASN A 87 7.12 -2.61 -7.99
C ASN A 87 8.18 -3.42 -8.73
N HIS A 88 9.02 -4.13 -7.98
CA HIS A 88 9.98 -5.08 -8.53
C HIS A 88 9.33 -6.47 -8.66
N PRO A 89 9.56 -7.22 -9.75
CA PRO A 89 10.46 -6.97 -10.89
C PRO A 89 9.89 -6.01 -11.94
N PHE A 90 8.60 -5.85 -12.00
CA PHE A 90 7.87 -4.89 -12.83
C PHE A 90 6.48 -4.65 -12.25
N PRO A 91 5.86 -3.48 -12.49
CA PRO A 91 4.50 -3.20 -12.08
C PRO A 91 3.48 -4.16 -12.70
N LEU A 92 2.49 -4.57 -11.91
CA LEU A 92 1.36 -5.36 -12.40
C LEU A 92 0.30 -4.44 -13.01
N ALA A 93 -0.21 -4.81 -14.19
CA ALA A 93 -1.34 -4.14 -14.81
C ALA A 93 -2.65 -4.70 -14.23
N ILE A 94 -3.31 -3.93 -13.36
CA ILE A 94 -4.54 -4.36 -12.71
C ILE A 94 -5.72 -4.12 -13.65
N LYS A 95 -6.51 -5.17 -13.88
CA LYS A 95 -7.72 -5.16 -14.69
C LYS A 95 -8.99 -4.93 -13.88
N LYS A 96 -9.05 -5.45 -12.66
CA LYS A 96 -10.24 -5.42 -11.79
C LYS A 96 -9.83 -5.36 -10.34
N ALA A 97 -10.61 -4.63 -9.55
CA ALA A 97 -10.55 -4.62 -8.10
C ALA A 97 -11.97 -4.84 -7.53
N GLU A 98 -12.11 -5.64 -6.47
CA GLU A 98 -13.39 -5.90 -5.81
C GLU A 98 -13.16 -6.36 -4.37
N ALA A 99 -13.80 -5.69 -3.43
CA ALA A 99 -13.58 -5.91 -2.01
C ALA A 99 -12.08 -5.89 -1.65
N ALA A 100 -11.54 -6.96 -1.10
CA ALA A 100 -10.14 -7.10 -0.72
C ALA A 100 -9.26 -7.74 -1.82
N TYR A 101 -9.75 -7.83 -3.06
CA TYR A 101 -9.04 -8.56 -4.12
C TYR A 101 -8.75 -7.70 -5.34
N LEU A 102 -7.59 -7.97 -5.96
CA LEU A 102 -7.19 -7.42 -7.24
C LEU A 102 -7.02 -8.56 -8.25
N TRP A 103 -7.31 -8.28 -9.51
CA TRP A 103 -7.00 -9.17 -10.64
C TRP A 103 -6.17 -8.41 -11.66
N ASP A 104 -5.07 -9.01 -12.07
CA ASP A 104 -4.25 -8.47 -13.14
C ASP A 104 -4.80 -8.83 -14.54
N VAL A 105 -4.17 -8.31 -15.57
CA VAL A 105 -4.53 -8.57 -16.97
C VAL A 105 -4.18 -10.02 -17.40
N ASP A 106 -3.34 -10.70 -16.64
CA ASP A 106 -2.97 -12.09 -16.85
C ASP A 106 -3.98 -13.06 -16.21
N GLY A 107 -4.91 -12.55 -15.37
CA GLY A 107 -5.96 -13.32 -14.70
C GLY A 107 -5.56 -13.82 -13.31
N ASN A 108 -4.43 -13.42 -12.79
CA ASN A 108 -4.03 -13.76 -11.44
C ASN A 108 -4.82 -12.94 -10.42
N ARG A 109 -5.16 -13.55 -9.28
CA ARG A 109 -5.84 -12.90 -8.18
C ARG A 109 -4.91 -12.66 -7.00
N TYR A 110 -4.96 -11.46 -6.43
CA TYR A 110 -4.17 -11.02 -5.29
C TYR A 110 -5.05 -10.50 -4.16
N ILE A 111 -4.55 -10.54 -2.94
CA ILE A 111 -5.14 -9.82 -1.80
C ILE A 111 -4.54 -8.41 -1.79
N ASP A 112 -5.39 -7.40 -1.77
CA ASP A 112 -4.97 -6.00 -1.76
C ASP A 112 -4.67 -5.52 -0.34
N PHE A 113 -3.40 -5.53 0.04
CA PHE A 113 -2.93 -4.96 1.30
C PHE A 113 -2.60 -3.47 1.19
N LEU A 114 -2.48 -2.93 -0.02
CA LEU A 114 -2.15 -1.51 -0.24
C LEU A 114 -3.39 -0.62 -0.19
N GLN A 115 -4.54 -1.13 -0.64
CA GLN A 115 -5.83 -0.43 -0.67
C GLN A 115 -5.74 0.99 -1.27
N ALA A 116 -5.08 1.10 -2.41
CA ALA A 116 -4.80 2.37 -3.10
C ALA A 116 -4.08 3.42 -2.21
N GLY A 117 -3.31 2.96 -1.21
CA GLY A 117 -2.67 3.83 -0.21
C GLY A 117 -3.59 4.25 0.93
N GLY A 118 -4.72 3.54 1.13
CA GLY A 118 -5.68 3.73 2.21
C GLY A 118 -7.11 4.15 1.83
N PRO A 119 -7.37 4.84 0.68
CA PRO A 119 -8.72 5.30 0.35
C PRO A 119 -9.78 4.19 0.27
N THR A 120 -9.39 2.96 -0.09
CA THR A 120 -10.31 1.84 -0.26
C THR A 120 -10.46 0.97 0.99
N VAL A 121 -10.40 1.57 2.18
CA VAL A 121 -10.50 0.88 3.49
C VAL A 121 -11.76 0.00 3.64
N LEU A 122 -12.85 0.34 2.96
CA LEU A 122 -14.09 -0.44 2.92
C LEU A 122 -14.07 -1.53 1.82
N GLY A 123 -12.94 -1.69 1.15
CA GLY A 123 -12.79 -2.54 -0.02
C GLY A 123 -13.04 -1.80 -1.34
N SER A 124 -12.43 -2.30 -2.40
CA SER A 124 -12.59 -1.74 -3.74
C SER A 124 -14.01 -1.98 -4.28
N ASN A 125 -14.55 -1.01 -5.00
CA ASN A 125 -15.89 -1.05 -5.58
C ASN A 125 -17.03 -1.27 -4.56
N TYR A 126 -16.88 -0.71 -3.35
CA TYR A 126 -17.95 -0.74 -2.36
C TYR A 126 -19.17 0.04 -2.88
N ALA A 127 -20.24 -0.69 -3.17
CA ALA A 127 -21.41 -0.19 -3.91
C ALA A 127 -22.01 1.11 -3.34
N PRO A 128 -22.24 1.26 -2.01
CA PRO A 128 -22.83 2.50 -1.49
C PRO A 128 -21.98 3.75 -1.76
N VAL A 129 -20.65 3.63 -1.74
CA VAL A 129 -19.74 4.74 -2.06
C VAL A 129 -19.72 4.99 -3.56
N GLN A 130 -19.64 3.94 -4.36
CA GLN A 130 -19.64 4.05 -5.83
C GLN A 130 -20.90 4.73 -6.36
N GLU A 131 -22.07 4.34 -5.88
CA GLU A 131 -23.34 4.92 -6.27
C GLU A 131 -23.41 6.40 -5.91
N LYS A 132 -22.95 6.78 -4.70
CA LYS A 132 -22.94 8.19 -4.28
C LYS A 132 -21.96 9.04 -5.09
N VAL A 133 -20.81 8.49 -5.43
CA VAL A 133 -19.83 9.19 -6.30
C VAL A 133 -20.41 9.41 -7.69
N ILE A 134 -21.06 8.40 -8.27
CA ILE A 134 -21.70 8.52 -9.60
C ILE A 134 -22.82 9.58 -9.57
N GLU A 135 -23.65 9.58 -8.53
CA GLU A 135 -24.68 10.61 -8.32
C GLU A 135 -24.07 12.01 -8.31
N LEU A 136 -23.05 12.24 -7.46
CA LEU A 136 -22.38 13.53 -7.34
C LEU A 136 -21.72 13.99 -8.66
N ILE A 137 -21.08 13.08 -9.40
CA ILE A 137 -20.50 13.40 -10.71
C ILE A 137 -21.58 13.86 -11.70
N ARG A 138 -22.76 13.24 -11.67
CA ARG A 138 -23.89 13.63 -12.54
C ARG A 138 -24.49 14.98 -12.17
N GLU A 139 -24.55 15.30 -10.88
CA GLU A 139 -25.12 16.56 -10.38
C GLU A 139 -24.14 17.74 -10.48
N CYS A 140 -22.88 17.53 -10.10
CA CYS A 140 -21.89 18.59 -9.93
C CYS A 140 -20.85 18.64 -11.06
N GLY A 141 -20.78 17.61 -11.88
CA GLY A 141 -19.69 17.41 -12.82
C GLY A 141 -18.40 16.87 -12.15
N PRO A 142 -17.37 16.51 -12.94
CA PRO A 142 -16.10 16.07 -12.40
C PRO A 142 -15.39 17.27 -11.74
N VAL A 143 -15.05 17.14 -10.47
CA VAL A 143 -14.27 18.10 -9.67
C VAL A 143 -12.86 17.61 -9.50
#